data_c71d99268d819a41b3cd14b5e1834b3b
#
_entry.id   c71d99268d819a41b3cd14b5e1834b3b
#
_cell.length_a   1.000
_cell.length_b   1.000
_cell.length_c   1.000
_cell.angle_alpha   90.00
_cell.angle_beta   90.00
_cell.angle_gamma   90.00
#
_symmetry.space_group_name_H-M   'P 1'
#
loop_
_entity.id
_entity.type
_entity.pdbx_description
1 polymer ?
#
loop_
_entity_poly.entity_id
_entity_poly.type
_entity_poly.pdbx_seq_one_letter_code
_entity_poly.pdbx_strand_id
1 'polypeptide(L)'
;MDDTLSMSVEKLHETFDRSDLEVEWKKIQHKIEEAKYNPGDVKPLADCIFSILLAARSRGHSVEAVLTELNKVAKDSLNRRWKKMPDGTYQAI
;
A
#
# COMPACT_ATOMS: atom_id res chain seq x y z
N MET A 1 6.67 -20.62 1.77
CA MET A 1 5.94 -19.33 1.63
C MET A 1 5.85 -18.99 0.15
N ASP A 2 4.69 -18.56 -0.28
CA ASP A 2 4.45 -18.24 -1.69
C ASP A 2 5.06 -16.87 -2.03
N ASP A 3 6.00 -16.87 -2.97
CA ASP A 3 6.68 -15.64 -3.42
C ASP A 3 5.98 -14.96 -4.59
N THR A 4 4.75 -15.36 -4.91
CA THR A 4 4.00 -14.81 -6.03
C THR A 4 3.94 -13.28 -5.99
N LEU A 5 3.73 -12.71 -4.82
CA LEU A 5 3.64 -11.27 -4.66
C LEU A 5 4.95 -10.58 -5.05
N SER A 6 6.07 -11.02 -4.48
CA SER A 6 7.40 -10.47 -4.81
C SER A 6 7.75 -10.64 -6.27
N MET A 7 7.52 -11.83 -6.81
CA MET A 7 7.81 -12.13 -8.21
C MET A 7 6.99 -11.29 -9.16
N SER A 8 5.70 -11.10 -8.86
CA SER A 8 4.81 -10.30 -9.68
C SER A 8 5.22 -8.84 -9.70
N VAL A 9 5.56 -8.29 -8.54
CA VAL A 9 6.03 -6.90 -8.44
C VAL A 9 7.31 -6.70 -9.24
N GLU A 10 8.28 -7.60 -9.09
CA GLU A 10 9.54 -7.51 -9.83
C GLU A 10 9.31 -7.59 -11.35
N LYS A 11 8.50 -8.54 -11.78
CA LYS A 11 8.25 -8.74 -13.21
C LYS A 11 7.53 -7.53 -13.83
N LEU A 12 6.54 -6.99 -13.15
CA LEU A 12 5.83 -5.81 -13.63
C LEU A 12 6.72 -4.57 -13.61
N HIS A 13 7.56 -4.44 -12.60
CA HIS A 13 8.53 -3.36 -12.54
C HIS A 13 9.47 -3.39 -13.76
N GLU A 14 9.93 -4.57 -14.16
CA GLU A 14 10.75 -4.74 -15.37
C GLU A 14 9.96 -4.43 -16.64
N THR A 15 8.69 -4.83 -16.69
CA THR A 15 7.81 -4.65 -17.86
C THR A 15 7.43 -3.19 -18.04
N PHE A 16 7.12 -2.49 -16.93
CA PHE A 16 6.76 -1.08 -16.96
C PHE A 16 8.04 -0.25 -17.01
N ASP A 17 8.51 0.02 -18.21
CA ASP A 17 9.71 0.79 -18.42
C ASP A 17 9.58 2.16 -17.73
N ARG A 18 10.21 2.29 -16.56
CA ARG A 18 10.22 3.50 -15.73
C ARG A 18 8.84 4.12 -15.52
N SER A 19 8.00 3.44 -14.76
CA SER A 19 6.74 4.06 -14.36
C SER A 19 7.05 5.35 -13.60
N ASP A 20 6.52 6.44 -14.12
CA ASP A 20 6.55 7.72 -13.43
C ASP A 20 5.79 7.55 -12.12
N LEU A 21 6.43 7.91 -11.01
CA LEU A 21 5.83 7.82 -9.69
C LEU A 21 4.52 8.59 -9.60
N GLU A 22 4.41 9.72 -10.31
CA GLU A 22 3.18 10.50 -10.38
C GLU A 22 2.03 9.69 -10.98
N VAL A 23 2.31 8.89 -12.01
CA VAL A 23 1.30 8.03 -12.63
C VAL A 23 0.86 6.95 -11.65
N GLU A 24 1.79 6.36 -10.90
CA GLU A 24 1.45 5.35 -9.88
C GLU A 24 0.56 5.94 -8.78
N TRP A 25 0.86 7.16 -8.32
CA TRP A 25 0.02 7.83 -7.32
C TRP A 25 -1.39 8.08 -7.84
N LYS A 26 -1.54 8.46 -9.12
CA LYS A 26 -2.87 8.64 -9.73
C LYS A 26 -3.64 7.33 -9.76
N LYS A 27 -2.99 6.21 -10.10
CA LYS A 27 -3.63 4.90 -10.08
C LYS A 27 -4.10 4.53 -8.67
N ILE A 28 -3.26 4.78 -7.67
CA ILE A 28 -3.60 4.52 -6.27
C ILE A 28 -4.82 5.32 -5.86
N GLN A 29 -4.88 6.61 -6.23
CA GLN A 29 -6.02 7.46 -5.94
C GLN A 29 -7.31 6.93 -6.58
N HIS A 30 -7.24 6.46 -7.83
CA HIS A 30 -8.39 5.86 -8.51
C HIS A 30 -8.87 4.59 -7.78
N LYS A 31 -7.95 3.76 -7.30
CA LYS A 31 -8.30 2.54 -6.56
C LYS A 31 -8.93 2.87 -5.21
N ILE A 32 -8.48 3.93 -4.55
CA ILE A 32 -9.10 4.41 -3.31
C ILE A 32 -10.55 4.83 -3.59
N GLU A 33 -10.80 5.56 -4.68
CA GLU A 33 -12.16 5.97 -5.04
C GLU A 33 -13.05 4.78 -5.34
N GLU A 34 -12.56 3.78 -6.09
CA GLU A 34 -13.30 2.55 -6.33
C GLU A 34 -13.66 1.85 -5.01
N ALA A 35 -12.73 1.79 -4.07
CA ALA A 35 -12.96 1.17 -2.76
C ALA A 35 -14.05 1.91 -1.96
N LYS A 36 -14.09 3.23 -2.05
CA LYS A 36 -15.11 4.04 -1.39
C LYS A 36 -16.52 3.74 -1.92
N TYR A 37 -16.65 3.56 -3.24
CA TYR A 37 -17.94 3.29 -3.85
C TYR A 37 -18.39 1.84 -3.69
N ASN A 38 -17.47 0.92 -3.43
CA ASN A 38 -17.77 -0.51 -3.31
C ASN A 38 -17.18 -1.07 -2.01
N PRO A 39 -17.66 -0.62 -0.84
CA PRO A 39 -17.02 -0.99 0.43
C PRO A 39 -17.12 -2.48 0.78
N GLY A 40 -18.05 -3.21 0.14
CA GLY A 40 -18.17 -4.65 0.34
C GLY A 40 -17.26 -5.48 -0.54
N ASP A 41 -16.53 -4.87 -1.48
CA ASP A 41 -15.65 -5.59 -2.40
C ASP A 41 -14.18 -5.40 -1.94
N VAL A 42 -13.51 -6.51 -1.68
CA VAL A 42 -12.11 -6.50 -1.23
C VAL A 42 -11.13 -6.24 -2.38
N LYS A 43 -11.53 -6.49 -3.62
CA LYS A 43 -10.62 -6.38 -4.76
C LYS A 43 -10.02 -4.98 -4.94
N PRO A 44 -10.79 -3.88 -4.89
CA PRO A 44 -10.17 -2.55 -5.01
C PRO A 44 -9.15 -2.25 -3.91
N LEU A 45 -9.38 -2.76 -2.69
CA LEU A 45 -8.43 -2.61 -1.59
C LEU A 45 -7.13 -3.37 -1.88
N ALA A 46 -7.24 -4.60 -2.38
CA ALA A 46 -6.08 -5.40 -2.76
C ALA A 46 -5.32 -4.75 -3.93
N ASP A 47 -6.04 -4.24 -4.94
CA ASP A 47 -5.43 -3.52 -6.06
C ASP A 47 -4.66 -2.28 -5.57
N CYS A 48 -5.22 -1.56 -4.61
CA CYS A 48 -4.58 -0.40 -4.01
C CYS A 48 -3.24 -0.78 -3.34
N ILE A 49 -3.25 -1.83 -2.54
CA ILE A 49 -2.04 -2.32 -1.86
C ILE A 49 -0.99 -2.76 -2.89
N PHE A 50 -1.42 -3.49 -3.93
CA PHE A 50 -0.52 -3.92 -4.97
C PHE A 50 0.13 -2.74 -5.70
N SER A 51 -0.64 -1.71 -6.03
CA SER A 51 -0.13 -0.49 -6.66
C SER A 51 0.87 0.24 -5.76
N ILE A 52 0.64 0.24 -4.44
CA ILE A 52 1.58 0.82 -3.48
C ILE A 52 2.91 0.05 -3.51
N LEU A 53 2.86 -1.27 -3.58
CA LEU A 53 4.06 -2.09 -3.67
C LEU A 53 4.84 -1.82 -4.96
N LEU A 54 4.15 -1.64 -6.09
CA LEU A 54 4.78 -1.25 -7.35
C LEU A 54 5.44 0.13 -7.25
N ALA A 55 4.75 1.10 -6.65
CA ALA A 55 5.30 2.44 -6.43
C ALA A 55 6.55 2.39 -5.55
N ALA A 56 6.51 1.61 -4.47
CA ALA A 56 7.66 1.42 -3.58
C ALA A 56 8.82 0.78 -4.34
N ARG A 57 8.56 -0.22 -5.17
CA ARG A 57 9.61 -0.88 -5.96
C ARG A 57 10.26 0.09 -6.94
N SER A 58 9.50 0.99 -7.54
CA SER A 58 10.06 2.00 -8.46
C SER A 58 10.99 2.99 -7.76
N ARG A 59 10.90 3.08 -6.43
CA ARG A 59 11.80 3.90 -5.60
C ARG A 59 12.93 3.09 -4.95
N GLY A 60 13.11 1.83 -5.35
CA GLY A 60 14.19 0.98 -4.86
C GLY A 60 13.86 0.16 -3.62
N HIS A 61 12.60 0.11 -3.20
CA HIS A 61 12.18 -0.69 -2.04
C HIS A 61 11.64 -2.04 -2.48
N SER A 62 12.18 -3.12 -1.93
CA SER A 62 11.66 -4.47 -2.21
C SER A 62 10.34 -4.70 -1.47
N VAL A 63 9.60 -5.72 -1.93
CA VAL A 63 8.37 -6.14 -1.23
C VAL A 63 8.69 -6.54 0.21
N GLU A 64 9.78 -7.29 0.42
CA GLU A 64 10.18 -7.70 1.78
C GLU A 64 10.45 -6.50 2.68
N ALA A 65 11.11 -5.46 2.15
CA ALA A 65 11.39 -4.25 2.93
C ALA A 65 10.09 -3.57 3.37
N VAL A 66 9.11 -3.46 2.47
CA VAL A 66 7.82 -2.86 2.78
C VAL A 66 7.07 -3.69 3.82
N LEU A 67 7.06 -5.02 3.67
CA LEU A 67 6.37 -5.91 4.61
C LEU A 67 7.03 -5.89 5.98
N THR A 68 8.35 -5.80 6.04
CA THR A 68 9.09 -5.66 7.31
C THR A 68 8.68 -4.38 8.03
N GLU A 69 8.66 -3.25 7.34
CA GLU A 69 8.21 -1.99 7.92
C GLU A 69 6.73 -2.04 8.32
N LEU A 70 5.89 -2.70 7.53
CA LEU A 70 4.48 -2.86 7.86
C LEU A 70 4.30 -3.57 9.20
N ASN A 71 5.09 -4.62 9.45
CA ASN A 71 5.06 -5.33 10.74
C ASN A 71 5.48 -4.41 11.90
N LYS A 72 6.48 -3.55 11.68
CA LYS A 72 6.88 -2.57 12.70
C LYS A 72 5.77 -1.56 12.98
N VAL A 73 5.14 -1.05 11.93
CA VAL A 73 4.00 -0.13 12.06
C VAL A 73 2.87 -0.78 12.86
N ALA A 74 2.58 -2.05 12.58
CA ALA A 74 1.53 -2.79 13.30
C ALA A 74 1.86 -2.92 14.78
N LYS A 75 3.09 -3.29 15.13
CA LYS A 75 3.53 -3.41 16.53
C LYS A 75 3.50 -2.07 17.25
N ASP A 76 4.00 -1.01 16.60
CA ASP A 76 3.98 0.32 17.17
C ASP A 76 2.55 0.78 17.44
N SER A 77 1.64 0.52 16.52
CA SER A 77 0.22 0.89 16.66
C SER A 77 -0.43 0.22 17.87
N LEU A 78 -0.07 -1.04 18.14
CA LEU A 78 -0.58 -1.74 19.33
C LEU A 78 -0.10 -1.14 20.63
N ASN A 79 1.09 -0.56 20.65
CA ASN A 79 1.73 -0.05 21.86
C ASN A 79 1.51 1.44 22.11
N ARG A 80 0.85 2.14 21.19
CA ARG A 80 0.57 3.57 21.33
C ARG A 80 -0.77 3.81 21.99
N ARG A 81 -0.89 4.97 22.65
CA ARG A 81 -2.18 5.50 23.09
C ARG A 81 -2.77 6.29 21.95
N TRP A 82 -4.08 6.20 21.82
CA TRP A 82 -4.80 6.82 20.71
C TRP A 82 -5.85 7.80 21.25
N LYS A 83 -5.99 8.93 20.57
CA LYS A 83 -7.00 9.93 20.89
C LYS A 83 -7.90 10.13 19.66
N LYS A 84 -9.21 10.11 19.88
CA LYS A 84 -10.17 10.42 18.82
C LYS A 84 -10.19 11.92 18.57
N MET A 85 -9.98 12.30 17.31
CA MET A 85 -9.96 13.70 16.88
C MET A 85 -11.37 14.18 16.52
N PRO A 86 -11.60 15.51 16.44
CA PRO A 86 -12.91 16.06 16.09
C PRO A 86 -13.46 15.56 14.75
N ASP A 87 -12.59 15.21 13.78
CA ASP A 87 -12.99 14.68 12.48
C ASP A 87 -13.32 13.19 12.50
N GLY A 88 -13.23 12.54 13.67
CA GLY A 88 -13.50 11.12 13.83
C GLY A 88 -12.30 10.22 13.65
N THR A 89 -11.15 10.74 13.22
CA THR A 89 -9.92 9.94 13.12
C THR A 89 -9.26 9.78 14.47
N TYR A 90 -8.37 8.78 14.57
CA TYR A 90 -7.57 8.55 15.78
C TYR A 90 -6.12 8.93 15.51
N GLN A 91 -5.53 9.66 16.43
CA GLN A 91 -4.12 10.02 16.36
C GLN A 91 -3.37 9.52 17.59
N ALA A 92 -2.11 9.14 17.40
CA ALA A 92 -1.24 8.74 18.50
C ALA A 92 -0.90 9.96 19.36
N ILE A 93 -0.90 9.75 20.66
CA ILE A 93 -0.50 10.78 21.62
C ILE A 93 0.76 10.40 22.38
#